data_dced16b28eec817013b3436bc9523681
#
_entry.id   dced16b28eec817013b3436bc9523681
#
_cell.length_a   1.000
_cell.length_b   1.000
_cell.length_c   1.000
_cell.angle_alpha   90.00
_cell.angle_beta   90.00
_cell.angle_gamma   90.00
#
_symmetry.space_group_name_H-M   'P 1'
#
loop_
_entity.id
_entity.type
_entity.pdbx_description
1 polymer ?
#
loop_
_entity_poly.entity_id
_entity_poly.type
_entity_poly.pdbx_seq_one_letter_code
_entity_poly.pdbx_strand_id
1 'polypeptide(L)'
;MKKFILLLAVLLAFSNANASHLLGGEITWQCLTSGPNQGEYIFTMKLYRDCDGITLSTGPQTLEMWGVGAPFTTITLDFDTVIDISPLCDVTNSGYAALDCINNPVGAVEEYIYISQPIAIVGLPPLAGWHFTWDSCCRPNSVVNLTAPSSAGYTLRASMFPYFDNGIQVPVGPCFDSSPIFNESPNTIICTGYPFAYSHNASDSELDSISYQWAEPLDDFFGAYNPPVLPAPLPFVAPYTFNSPIPSISAGGVQLDPITGEISYHSNTAGTFATTISVKAFKCGQLVSEIFRDIPAVLINCGALASGVQNSPPIVTAPLGNQNWTQTIGTSGLPSYATTINAGELVTFDIVANDADLYAGGIPQDLTMTISGGQVTPCNNPPCATFTDVNGNTTITAPSLVSGMFSWQTDCAQILSASGCGNTTNIFTFLVKVVDDFCPANAIRIATIKITVLPATTQPAPLFQCVTENSVGDVSVTWNHYLTANSSTFYNIYGSDNISGPFNLLSTVNYPVDVTSIAGANIPLGTQFYYMTLESLCASTSASSDTITPIQLDISSTNVNCWDDSD
;
A
#
# COMPACT_ATOMS: atom_id res chain seq x y z
N MET A 1 -51.45 -2.09 -43.66
CA MET A 1 -51.54 -2.34 -42.22
C MET A 1 -50.49 -3.36 -41.71
N LYS A 2 -50.44 -4.61 -42.22
CA LYS A 2 -49.47 -5.61 -41.72
C LYS A 2 -47.98 -5.18 -41.78
N LYS A 3 -47.55 -4.50 -42.87
CA LYS A 3 -46.16 -4.01 -42.98
C LYS A 3 -45.86 -2.82 -42.04
N PHE A 4 -46.87 -2.04 -41.68
CA PHE A 4 -46.71 -0.93 -40.72
C PHE A 4 -46.65 -1.42 -39.29
N ILE A 5 -47.40 -2.48 -38.95
CA ILE A 5 -47.35 -3.15 -37.65
C ILE A 5 -45.99 -3.86 -37.45
N LEU A 6 -45.45 -4.47 -38.52
CA LEU A 6 -44.13 -5.10 -38.46
C LEU A 6 -43.01 -4.07 -38.27
N LEU A 7 -43.12 -2.90 -38.93
CA LEU A 7 -42.15 -1.80 -38.76
C LEU A 7 -42.23 -1.20 -37.35
N LEU A 8 -43.46 -1.07 -36.81
CA LEU A 8 -43.66 -0.59 -35.44
C LEU A 8 -43.17 -1.60 -34.41
N ALA A 9 -43.36 -2.91 -34.65
CA ALA A 9 -42.82 -3.99 -33.77
C ALA A 9 -41.29 -4.06 -33.81
N VAL A 10 -40.66 -3.81 -34.96
CA VAL A 10 -39.21 -3.71 -35.09
C VAL A 10 -38.69 -2.44 -34.40
N LEU A 11 -39.35 -1.29 -34.51
CA LEU A 11 -39.01 -0.07 -33.81
C LEU A 11 -39.17 -0.20 -32.29
N LEU A 12 -40.15 -0.95 -31.81
CA LEU A 12 -40.35 -1.24 -30.37
C LEU A 12 -39.36 -2.29 -29.83
N ALA A 13 -38.77 -3.14 -30.68
CA ALA A 13 -37.75 -4.12 -30.29
C ALA A 13 -36.36 -3.49 -30.06
N PHE A 14 -36.13 -2.26 -30.60
CA PHE A 14 -34.87 -1.53 -30.38
C PHE A 14 -34.91 -0.53 -29.22
N SER A 15 -36.00 -0.46 -28.44
CA SER A 15 -36.16 0.55 -27.39
C SER A 15 -35.61 0.14 -26.01
N ASN A 16 -34.90 -0.97 -25.89
CA ASN A 16 -34.29 -1.39 -24.62
C ASN A 16 -32.81 -1.79 -24.79
N ALA A 17 -32.03 -0.92 -25.45
CA ALA A 17 -30.60 -0.96 -25.25
C ALA A 17 -30.31 -0.26 -23.89
N ASN A 18 -30.52 -0.98 -22.82
CA ASN A 18 -30.05 -0.52 -21.52
C ASN A 18 -28.52 -0.63 -21.52
N ALA A 19 -27.86 0.51 -21.65
CA ALA A 19 -26.42 0.59 -21.44
C ALA A 19 -26.10 0.14 -20.02
N SER A 20 -25.15 -0.76 -19.84
CA SER A 20 -24.65 -1.08 -18.52
C SER A 20 -24.00 0.18 -17.96
N HIS A 21 -24.30 0.53 -16.71
CA HIS A 21 -23.68 1.69 -16.05
C HIS A 21 -22.42 1.24 -15.27
N LEU A 22 -21.62 0.40 -15.90
CA LEU A 22 -20.32 0.01 -15.37
C LEU A 22 -19.40 1.22 -15.42
N LEU A 23 -18.81 1.57 -14.28
CA LEU A 23 -17.89 2.69 -14.15
C LEU A 23 -16.43 2.26 -14.33
N GLY A 24 -16.12 0.99 -14.10
CA GLY A 24 -14.79 0.44 -14.23
C GLY A 24 -14.52 -0.73 -13.31
N GLY A 25 -13.24 -1.00 -13.05
CA GLY A 25 -12.85 -2.12 -12.19
C GLY A 25 -11.36 -2.35 -12.14
N GLU A 26 -10.99 -3.44 -11.49
CA GLU A 26 -9.62 -3.91 -11.31
C GLU A 26 -9.56 -5.43 -11.13
N ILE A 27 -8.42 -6.03 -11.46
CA ILE A 27 -8.12 -7.44 -11.26
C ILE A 27 -6.80 -7.54 -10.50
N THR A 28 -6.80 -8.34 -9.42
CA THR A 28 -5.62 -8.62 -8.59
C THR A 28 -5.54 -10.11 -8.29
N TRP A 29 -4.38 -10.59 -7.83
CA TRP A 29 -4.22 -11.95 -7.35
C TRP A 29 -3.34 -12.02 -6.10
N GLN A 30 -3.55 -13.05 -5.31
CA GLN A 30 -2.75 -13.38 -4.13
C GLN A 30 -2.23 -14.81 -4.22
N CYS A 31 -0.93 -14.97 -3.95
CA CYS A 31 -0.30 -16.27 -3.77
C CYS A 31 -0.54 -16.79 -2.35
N LEU A 32 -0.98 -18.03 -2.21
CA LEU A 32 -1.14 -18.68 -0.91
C LEU A 32 0.20 -19.29 -0.47
N THR A 33 0.84 -18.64 0.50
CA THR A 33 2.18 -19.04 1.00
C THR A 33 2.14 -20.11 2.08
N SER A 34 0.93 -20.47 2.58
CA SER A 34 0.75 -21.46 3.65
C SER A 34 -0.62 -22.15 3.56
N GLY A 35 -0.80 -23.22 4.34
CA GLY A 35 -2.06 -23.95 4.41
C GLY A 35 -2.19 -25.07 3.36
N PRO A 36 -3.39 -25.69 3.25
CA PRO A 36 -3.60 -26.84 2.36
C PRO A 36 -3.49 -26.51 0.86
N ASN A 37 -3.72 -25.25 0.49
CA ASN A 37 -3.66 -24.75 -0.88
C ASN A 37 -2.38 -23.94 -1.14
N GLN A 38 -1.31 -24.20 -0.38
CA GLN A 38 -0.02 -23.53 -0.57
C GLN A 38 0.46 -23.69 -2.02
N GLY A 39 0.84 -22.59 -2.65
CA GLY A 39 1.29 -22.56 -4.05
C GLY A 39 0.15 -22.31 -5.05
N GLU A 40 -1.07 -22.11 -4.59
CA GLU A 40 -2.22 -21.74 -5.41
C GLU A 40 -2.47 -20.23 -5.35
N TYR A 41 -3.20 -19.72 -6.33
CA TYR A 41 -3.56 -18.32 -6.45
C TYR A 41 -5.05 -18.09 -6.21
N ILE A 42 -5.40 -17.00 -5.54
CA ILE A 42 -6.76 -16.48 -5.48
C ILE A 42 -6.80 -15.19 -6.30
N PHE A 43 -7.71 -15.11 -7.27
CA PHE A 43 -7.98 -13.92 -8.06
C PHE A 43 -9.16 -13.17 -7.48
N THR A 44 -9.03 -11.84 -7.41
CA THR A 44 -10.09 -10.93 -7.01
C THR A 44 -10.36 -9.93 -8.14
N MET A 45 -11.61 -9.78 -8.51
CA MET A 45 -12.07 -8.75 -9.44
C MET A 45 -13.06 -7.84 -8.73
N LYS A 46 -12.84 -6.54 -8.81
CA LYS A 46 -13.77 -5.51 -8.34
C LYS A 46 -14.35 -4.77 -9.53
N LEU A 47 -15.65 -4.59 -9.52
CA LEU A 47 -16.38 -3.82 -10.52
C LEU A 47 -17.11 -2.67 -9.84
N TYR A 48 -16.99 -1.48 -10.39
CA TYR A 48 -17.66 -0.27 -9.89
C TYR A 48 -18.85 0.07 -10.78
N ARG A 49 -20.02 0.33 -10.17
CA ARG A 49 -21.27 0.57 -10.88
C ARG A 49 -21.92 1.87 -10.41
N ASP A 50 -22.44 2.65 -11.36
CA ASP A 50 -23.38 3.73 -11.10
C ASP A 50 -24.74 3.14 -10.66
N CYS A 51 -25.21 3.53 -9.48
CA CYS A 51 -26.43 2.98 -8.88
C CYS A 51 -27.71 3.33 -9.65
N ASP A 52 -27.71 4.43 -10.43
CA ASP A 52 -28.83 4.78 -11.32
C ASP A 52 -28.95 3.84 -12.54
N GLY A 53 -27.99 2.92 -12.70
CA GLY A 53 -27.95 1.99 -13.81
C GLY A 53 -28.49 0.61 -13.51
N ILE A 54 -28.33 -0.29 -14.50
CA ILE A 54 -28.70 -1.71 -14.36
C ILE A 54 -27.77 -2.36 -13.34
N THR A 55 -28.34 -3.17 -12.44
CA THR A 55 -27.58 -3.99 -11.49
C THR A 55 -26.69 -4.98 -12.23
N LEU A 56 -25.44 -5.14 -11.77
CA LEU A 56 -24.54 -6.16 -12.29
C LEU A 56 -25.02 -7.56 -11.86
N SER A 57 -24.58 -8.57 -12.62
CA SER A 57 -24.90 -9.95 -12.31
C SER A 57 -24.28 -10.39 -10.99
N THR A 58 -25.05 -11.00 -10.11
CA THR A 58 -24.53 -11.73 -8.93
C THR A 58 -24.19 -13.19 -9.24
N GLY A 59 -24.22 -13.59 -10.52
CA GLY A 59 -23.70 -14.88 -10.97
C GLY A 59 -22.18 -14.86 -11.12
N PRO A 60 -21.56 -16.04 -11.30
CA PRO A 60 -20.12 -16.14 -11.53
C PRO A 60 -19.66 -15.33 -12.74
N GLN A 61 -18.48 -14.73 -12.65
CA GLN A 61 -17.77 -14.09 -13.74
C GLN A 61 -16.61 -14.99 -14.21
N THR A 62 -16.11 -14.72 -15.39
CA THR A 62 -15.01 -15.52 -15.97
C THR A 62 -13.87 -14.58 -16.38
N LEU A 63 -12.66 -14.81 -15.84
CA LEU A 63 -11.45 -14.23 -16.39
C LEU A 63 -10.92 -15.14 -17.49
N GLU A 64 -10.45 -14.55 -18.56
CA GLU A 64 -9.69 -15.24 -19.59
C GLU A 64 -8.20 -15.14 -19.27
N MET A 65 -7.52 -16.28 -19.22
CA MET A 65 -6.07 -16.35 -19.04
C MET A 65 -5.41 -16.58 -20.38
N TRP A 66 -4.54 -15.66 -20.79
CA TRP A 66 -3.85 -15.63 -22.05
C TRP A 66 -2.36 -15.85 -21.88
N GLY A 67 -1.77 -16.62 -22.80
CA GLY A 67 -0.35 -16.67 -23.07
C GLY A 67 -0.07 -16.07 -24.44
N VAL A 68 0.90 -16.65 -25.17
CA VAL A 68 1.12 -16.30 -26.56
C VAL A 68 0.08 -17.03 -27.43
N GLY A 69 -0.88 -16.29 -28.00
CA GLY A 69 -1.95 -16.83 -28.83
C GLY A 69 -3.34 -16.76 -28.20
N ALA A 70 -4.18 -17.74 -28.48
CA ALA A 70 -5.55 -17.85 -27.98
C ALA A 70 -5.61 -18.09 -26.47
N PRO A 71 -6.75 -17.84 -25.77
CA PRO A 71 -6.89 -18.17 -24.38
C PRO A 71 -6.67 -19.66 -24.17
N PHE A 72 -5.86 -20.04 -23.20
CA PHE A 72 -5.55 -21.45 -22.92
C PHE A 72 -6.26 -21.97 -21.68
N THR A 73 -6.82 -21.06 -20.84
CA THR A 73 -7.68 -21.43 -19.72
C THR A 73 -8.57 -20.26 -19.31
N THR A 74 -9.57 -20.57 -18.48
CA THR A 74 -10.45 -19.60 -17.87
C THR A 74 -10.45 -19.79 -16.35
N ILE A 75 -10.67 -18.70 -15.61
CA ILE A 75 -10.76 -18.68 -14.16
C ILE A 75 -12.14 -18.20 -13.79
N THR A 76 -12.90 -19.03 -13.06
CA THR A 76 -14.20 -18.66 -12.56
C THR A 76 -14.06 -17.87 -11.27
N LEU A 77 -14.73 -16.72 -11.20
CA LEU A 77 -14.84 -15.88 -10.01
C LEU A 77 -16.27 -15.93 -9.51
N ASP A 78 -16.47 -16.41 -8.29
CA ASP A 78 -17.76 -16.40 -7.62
C ASP A 78 -18.07 -15.02 -7.06
N PHE A 79 -19.36 -14.63 -7.09
CA PHE A 79 -19.80 -13.40 -6.44
C PHE A 79 -19.64 -13.51 -4.93
N ASP A 80 -18.95 -12.54 -4.32
CA ASP A 80 -18.74 -12.49 -2.88
C ASP A 80 -19.70 -11.49 -2.21
N THR A 81 -19.62 -10.21 -2.57
CA THR A 81 -20.41 -9.15 -1.95
C THR A 81 -20.59 -7.93 -2.84
N VAL A 82 -21.52 -7.05 -2.46
CA VAL A 82 -21.70 -5.71 -3.00
C VAL A 82 -21.73 -4.70 -1.86
N ILE A 83 -21.02 -3.58 -2.05
CA ILE A 83 -20.87 -2.54 -1.03
C ILE A 83 -21.24 -1.20 -1.66
N ASP A 84 -22.16 -0.45 -1.03
CA ASP A 84 -22.38 0.95 -1.37
C ASP A 84 -21.19 1.77 -0.85
N ILE A 85 -20.44 2.39 -1.76
CA ILE A 85 -19.27 3.22 -1.46
C ILE A 85 -19.58 4.72 -1.60
N SER A 86 -20.87 5.08 -1.65
CA SER A 86 -21.32 6.48 -1.68
C SER A 86 -20.95 7.20 -0.38
N PRO A 87 -20.76 8.51 -0.40
CA PRO A 87 -20.41 9.29 0.79
C PRO A 87 -21.50 9.21 1.87
N LEU A 88 -21.10 8.91 3.10
CA LEU A 88 -21.98 8.97 4.27
C LEU A 88 -22.04 10.43 4.76
N CYS A 89 -23.25 10.98 4.93
CA CYS A 89 -23.43 12.39 5.29
C CYS A 89 -24.64 12.65 6.21
N ASP A 90 -24.66 13.80 6.89
CA ASP A 90 -25.78 14.23 7.75
C ASP A 90 -26.88 14.94 6.93
N VAL A 91 -27.93 14.19 6.60
CA VAL A 91 -29.10 14.71 5.89
C VAL A 91 -29.93 15.69 6.74
N THR A 92 -29.81 15.62 8.07
CA THR A 92 -30.65 16.42 8.98
C THR A 92 -30.20 17.85 9.02
N ASN A 93 -28.90 18.09 9.11
CA ASN A 93 -28.34 19.43 9.27
C ASN A 93 -27.93 20.07 7.94
N SER A 94 -27.51 19.27 6.95
CA SER A 94 -27.09 19.78 5.63
C SER A 94 -28.25 20.31 4.79
N GLY A 95 -29.45 19.76 4.97
CA GLY A 95 -30.64 20.09 4.14
C GLY A 95 -30.61 19.49 2.73
N TYR A 96 -29.64 18.62 2.43
CA TYR A 96 -29.55 17.87 1.18
C TYR A 96 -29.78 16.36 1.43
N ALA A 97 -30.24 15.66 0.41
CA ALA A 97 -30.36 14.20 0.48
C ALA A 97 -28.98 13.55 0.35
N ALA A 98 -28.74 12.47 1.09
CA ALA A 98 -27.58 11.62 0.88
C ALA A 98 -27.64 10.93 -0.48
N LEU A 99 -26.47 10.68 -1.08
CA LEU A 99 -26.35 9.77 -2.21
C LEU A 99 -26.37 8.34 -1.66
N ASP A 100 -27.27 7.50 -2.15
CA ASP A 100 -27.31 6.09 -1.81
C ASP A 100 -27.93 5.28 -2.96
N CYS A 101 -27.58 4.02 -3.07
CA CYS A 101 -28.02 3.15 -4.17
C CYS A 101 -29.49 2.76 -4.13
N ILE A 102 -30.26 3.14 -3.10
CA ILE A 102 -31.66 2.74 -2.91
C ILE A 102 -32.62 3.90 -3.13
N ASN A 103 -32.36 5.04 -2.47
CA ASN A 103 -33.31 6.16 -2.42
C ASN A 103 -32.89 7.34 -3.30
N ASN A 104 -31.57 7.52 -3.49
CA ASN A 104 -31.00 8.61 -4.27
C ASN A 104 -29.81 8.11 -5.12
N PRO A 105 -30.08 7.26 -6.13
CA PRO A 105 -29.02 6.52 -6.82
C PRO A 105 -28.21 7.35 -7.83
N VAL A 106 -28.71 8.51 -8.24
CA VAL A 106 -28.04 9.35 -9.28
C VAL A 106 -26.71 9.87 -8.75
N GLY A 107 -25.61 9.33 -9.25
CA GLY A 107 -24.25 9.64 -8.82
C GLY A 107 -23.76 8.81 -7.64
N ALA A 108 -24.60 7.97 -7.04
CA ALA A 108 -24.15 6.97 -6.05
C ALA A 108 -23.40 5.83 -6.75
N VAL A 109 -22.48 5.18 -6.04
CA VAL A 109 -21.60 4.14 -6.59
C VAL A 109 -21.55 2.93 -5.65
N GLU A 110 -21.62 1.74 -6.25
CA GLU A 110 -21.41 0.49 -5.53
C GLU A 110 -20.25 -0.32 -6.11
N GLU A 111 -19.59 -1.08 -5.24
CA GLU A 111 -18.48 -1.97 -5.53
C GLU A 111 -18.96 -3.42 -5.46
N TYR A 112 -18.87 -4.16 -6.57
CA TYR A 112 -19.10 -5.60 -6.65
C TYR A 112 -17.78 -6.33 -6.54
N ILE A 113 -17.69 -7.32 -5.67
CA ILE A 113 -16.50 -8.11 -5.44
C ILE A 113 -16.75 -9.56 -5.89
N TYR A 114 -15.85 -10.08 -6.71
CA TYR A 114 -15.85 -11.47 -7.19
C TYR A 114 -14.50 -12.11 -6.86
N ILE A 115 -14.52 -13.34 -6.34
CA ILE A 115 -13.32 -14.03 -5.85
C ILE A 115 -13.29 -15.45 -6.42
N SER A 116 -12.12 -15.90 -6.89
CA SER A 116 -11.94 -17.28 -7.32
C SER A 116 -11.76 -18.23 -6.14
N GLN A 117 -12.06 -19.52 -6.34
CA GLN A 117 -11.47 -20.54 -5.49
C GLN A 117 -9.94 -20.57 -5.71
N PRO A 118 -9.15 -21.11 -4.75
CA PRO A 118 -7.74 -21.34 -4.98
C PRO A 118 -7.50 -22.15 -6.25
N ILE A 119 -6.58 -21.69 -7.10
CA ILE A 119 -6.28 -22.28 -8.40
C ILE A 119 -4.78 -22.46 -8.58
N ALA A 120 -4.36 -23.68 -8.96
CA ALA A 120 -3.00 -23.96 -9.35
C ALA A 120 -2.74 -23.50 -10.79
N ILE A 121 -1.75 -22.64 -11.00
CA ILE A 121 -1.26 -22.27 -12.32
C ILE A 121 0.00 -23.08 -12.60
N VAL A 122 -0.02 -23.85 -13.67
CA VAL A 122 1.08 -24.76 -14.02
C VAL A 122 1.84 -24.23 -15.24
N GLY A 123 3.15 -24.26 -15.15
CA GLY A 123 4.04 -23.86 -16.24
C GLY A 123 4.86 -22.63 -15.94
N LEU A 124 5.41 -22.03 -16.98
CA LEU A 124 6.24 -20.82 -16.91
C LEU A 124 5.60 -19.73 -17.77
N PRO A 125 5.45 -18.50 -17.25
CA PRO A 125 4.96 -17.40 -18.06
C PRO A 125 5.97 -17.11 -19.18
N PRO A 126 5.50 -16.85 -20.42
CA PRO A 126 6.38 -16.39 -21.49
C PRO A 126 6.97 -15.01 -21.14
N LEU A 127 7.99 -14.56 -21.87
CA LEU A 127 8.59 -13.24 -21.66
C LEU A 127 7.57 -12.10 -21.82
N ALA A 128 6.54 -12.30 -22.65
CA ALA A 128 5.44 -11.36 -22.80
C ALA A 128 4.47 -11.35 -21.61
N GLY A 129 4.59 -12.31 -20.70
CA GLY A 129 3.72 -12.50 -19.54
C GLY A 129 2.48 -13.36 -19.83
N TRP A 130 1.82 -13.80 -18.76
CA TRP A 130 0.43 -14.20 -18.79
C TRP A 130 -0.46 -12.99 -18.52
N HIS A 131 -1.59 -12.92 -19.25
CA HIS A 131 -2.53 -11.83 -19.13
C HIS A 131 -3.88 -12.38 -18.68
N PHE A 132 -4.46 -11.73 -17.69
CA PHE A 132 -5.78 -12.03 -17.14
C PHE A 132 -6.70 -10.90 -17.54
N THR A 133 -7.78 -11.22 -18.24
CA THR A 133 -8.68 -10.20 -18.77
C THR A 133 -10.13 -10.51 -18.50
N TRP A 134 -10.92 -9.47 -18.39
CA TRP A 134 -12.37 -9.48 -18.37
C TRP A 134 -12.87 -8.32 -19.20
N ASP A 135 -13.85 -8.58 -20.05
CA ASP A 135 -14.43 -7.56 -20.91
C ASP A 135 -15.94 -7.46 -20.75
N SER A 136 -16.47 -6.29 -20.98
CA SER A 136 -17.91 -6.01 -20.95
C SER A 136 -18.23 -4.73 -21.70
N CYS A 137 -19.51 -4.55 -22.04
CA CYS A 137 -20.08 -3.32 -22.58
C CYS A 137 -21.07 -2.73 -21.56
N CYS A 138 -21.31 -1.49 -21.46
CA CYS A 138 -20.77 -0.32 -22.14
C CYS A 138 -20.53 0.76 -21.10
N ARG A 139 -19.73 1.80 -21.43
CA ARG A 139 -19.48 2.94 -20.53
C ARG A 139 -20.72 3.84 -20.45
N PRO A 140 -20.98 4.52 -19.32
CA PRO A 140 -22.10 5.43 -19.21
C PRO A 140 -21.90 6.68 -20.08
N ASN A 141 -23.03 7.21 -20.61
CA ASN A 141 -23.03 8.46 -21.38
C ASN A 141 -22.55 9.68 -20.57
N SER A 142 -22.53 9.59 -19.25
CA SER A 142 -22.07 10.66 -18.35
C SER A 142 -20.57 10.91 -18.44
N VAL A 143 -19.79 9.98 -19.02
CA VAL A 143 -18.33 10.16 -19.20
C VAL A 143 -18.08 11.20 -20.29
N VAL A 144 -17.52 12.35 -19.92
CA VAL A 144 -17.42 13.53 -20.80
C VAL A 144 -16.07 13.66 -21.52
N ASN A 145 -15.03 12.96 -21.08
CA ASN A 145 -13.69 13.04 -21.65
C ASN A 145 -13.39 11.98 -22.72
N LEU A 146 -14.30 11.04 -22.97
CA LEU A 146 -14.18 10.03 -24.03
C LEU A 146 -15.11 10.32 -25.19
N THR A 147 -14.73 9.91 -26.41
CA THR A 147 -15.55 10.00 -27.59
C THR A 147 -16.56 8.86 -27.63
N ALA A 148 -17.86 9.17 -27.71
CA ALA A 148 -18.97 8.21 -27.80
C ALA A 148 -18.89 7.08 -26.74
N PRO A 149 -18.82 7.40 -25.44
CA PRO A 149 -18.58 6.42 -24.38
C PRO A 149 -19.63 5.30 -24.33
N SER A 150 -20.89 5.56 -24.65
CA SER A 150 -21.95 4.52 -24.64
C SER A 150 -21.83 3.47 -25.74
N SER A 151 -20.94 3.67 -26.71
CA SER A 151 -20.59 2.64 -27.70
C SER A 151 -19.25 2.00 -27.46
N ALA A 152 -18.60 2.35 -26.36
CA ALA A 152 -17.31 1.83 -25.96
C ALA A 152 -17.45 0.86 -24.80
N GLY A 153 -16.68 -0.22 -24.82
CA GLY A 153 -16.65 -1.23 -23.77
C GLY A 153 -15.57 -1.00 -22.71
N TYR A 154 -15.33 -2.03 -21.95
CA TYR A 154 -14.27 -2.16 -20.96
C TYR A 154 -13.47 -3.42 -21.22
N THR A 155 -12.15 -3.30 -21.15
CA THR A 155 -11.25 -4.43 -20.91
C THR A 155 -10.49 -4.16 -19.63
N LEU A 156 -10.83 -4.89 -18.57
CA LEU A 156 -10.01 -4.95 -17.37
C LEU A 156 -8.89 -5.96 -17.61
N ARG A 157 -7.71 -5.66 -17.09
CA ARG A 157 -6.52 -6.49 -17.35
C ARG A 157 -5.58 -6.50 -16.16
N ALA A 158 -4.85 -7.61 -16.04
CA ALA A 158 -3.71 -7.75 -15.16
C ALA A 158 -2.69 -8.68 -15.82
N SER A 159 -1.41 -8.55 -15.52
CA SER A 159 -0.36 -9.31 -16.18
C SER A 159 0.67 -9.81 -15.18
N MET A 160 1.03 -11.11 -15.31
CA MET A 160 2.07 -11.77 -14.52
C MET A 160 3.25 -12.07 -15.45
N PHE A 161 4.43 -11.58 -15.09
CA PHE A 161 5.65 -11.74 -15.89
C PHE A 161 6.58 -12.79 -15.27
N PRO A 162 7.52 -13.37 -16.06
CA PRO A 162 8.47 -14.32 -15.54
C PRO A 162 9.51 -13.64 -14.64
N TYR A 163 9.91 -14.34 -13.59
CA TYR A 163 11.02 -13.95 -12.74
C TYR A 163 12.22 -14.88 -12.95
N PHE A 164 13.41 -14.30 -13.01
CA PHE A 164 14.67 -15.05 -13.19
C PHE A 164 15.55 -14.86 -11.95
N ASP A 165 15.87 -15.95 -11.29
CA ASP A 165 16.90 -16.00 -10.26
C ASP A 165 18.19 -16.59 -10.84
N ASN A 166 19.30 -15.83 -10.74
CA ASN A 166 20.60 -16.21 -11.32
C ASN A 166 20.52 -16.66 -12.78
N GLY A 167 19.62 -16.05 -13.57
CA GLY A 167 19.41 -16.37 -14.98
C GLY A 167 18.55 -17.61 -15.24
N ILE A 168 18.02 -18.25 -14.20
CA ILE A 168 17.11 -19.38 -14.31
C ILE A 168 15.70 -18.89 -14.04
N GLN A 169 14.76 -19.17 -14.95
CA GLN A 169 13.38 -18.82 -14.75
C GLN A 169 12.77 -19.62 -13.59
N VAL A 170 12.19 -18.93 -12.62
CA VAL A 170 11.53 -19.53 -11.46
C VAL A 170 10.15 -20.06 -11.87
N PRO A 171 9.80 -21.32 -11.54
CA PRO A 171 8.47 -21.87 -11.80
C PRO A 171 7.39 -21.12 -10.99
N VAL A 172 6.18 -20.99 -11.55
CA VAL A 172 5.03 -20.39 -10.85
C VAL A 172 4.38 -21.31 -9.81
N GLY A 173 4.74 -22.55 -9.77
CA GLY A 173 4.26 -23.49 -8.74
C GLY A 173 5.44 -24.12 -7.97
N PRO A 174 5.55 -23.89 -6.63
CA PRO A 174 4.66 -23.03 -5.83
C PRO A 174 4.80 -21.57 -6.24
N CYS A 175 3.72 -20.81 -6.09
CA CYS A 175 3.68 -19.43 -6.54
C CYS A 175 4.80 -18.56 -5.93
N PHE A 176 5.36 -17.66 -6.74
CA PHE A 176 6.51 -16.84 -6.34
C PHE A 176 6.14 -15.38 -6.04
N ASP A 177 4.91 -14.96 -6.37
CA ASP A 177 4.53 -13.55 -6.36
C ASP A 177 3.03 -13.34 -6.26
N SER A 178 2.61 -12.35 -5.47
CA SER A 178 1.28 -11.77 -5.49
C SER A 178 1.29 -10.47 -6.29
N SER A 179 0.16 -10.07 -6.85
CA SER A 179 0.08 -8.72 -7.43
C SER A 179 0.02 -7.67 -6.34
N PRO A 180 0.39 -6.41 -6.62
CA PRO A 180 -0.01 -5.30 -5.78
C PRO A 180 -1.52 -5.31 -5.56
N ILE A 181 -1.95 -4.83 -4.39
CA ILE A 181 -3.36 -4.65 -4.05
C ILE A 181 -3.61 -3.19 -3.68
N PHE A 182 -4.80 -2.68 -3.99
CA PHE A 182 -5.22 -1.35 -3.59
C PHE A 182 -5.83 -1.39 -2.19
N ASN A 183 -5.28 -0.61 -1.27
CA ASN A 183 -5.68 -0.61 0.14
C ASN A 183 -6.94 0.20 0.43
N GLU A 184 -7.45 0.94 -0.56
CA GLU A 184 -8.69 1.69 -0.45
C GLU A 184 -9.58 1.50 -1.68
N SER A 185 -10.90 1.51 -1.45
CA SER A 185 -11.86 1.72 -2.54
C SER A 185 -11.68 3.12 -3.12
N PRO A 186 -11.89 3.30 -4.43
CA PRO A 186 -11.66 4.58 -5.06
C PRO A 186 -12.60 5.66 -4.51
N ASN A 187 -12.08 6.85 -4.24
CA ASN A 187 -12.90 8.03 -4.00
C ASN A 187 -13.37 8.55 -5.35
N THR A 188 -14.55 8.14 -5.77
CA THR A 188 -15.10 8.47 -7.08
C THR A 188 -15.81 9.81 -7.13
N ILE A 189 -16.40 10.27 -6.01
CA ILE A 189 -17.20 11.49 -5.93
C ILE A 189 -16.41 12.58 -5.20
N ILE A 190 -16.14 13.69 -5.89
CA ILE A 190 -15.23 14.75 -5.43
C ILE A 190 -15.86 16.11 -5.69
N CYS A 191 -15.79 17.02 -4.70
CA CYS A 191 -16.23 18.40 -4.84
C CYS A 191 -15.32 19.21 -5.75
N THR A 192 -15.92 19.98 -6.68
CA THR A 192 -15.19 20.99 -7.48
C THR A 192 -14.87 22.24 -6.65
N GLY A 193 -13.97 23.07 -7.16
CA GLY A 193 -13.64 24.38 -6.57
C GLY A 193 -12.52 24.36 -5.54
N TYR A 194 -12.03 23.19 -5.18
CA TYR A 194 -10.93 23.02 -4.21
C TYR A 194 -9.77 22.19 -4.78
N PRO A 195 -8.54 22.45 -4.31
CA PRO A 195 -7.43 21.55 -4.56
C PRO A 195 -7.72 20.15 -4.01
N PHE A 196 -7.41 19.14 -4.79
CA PHE A 196 -7.59 17.73 -4.42
C PHE A 196 -6.30 16.94 -4.64
N ALA A 197 -6.01 16.06 -3.71
CA ALA A 197 -4.95 15.05 -3.82
C ALA A 197 -5.48 13.72 -3.29
N TYR A 198 -5.22 12.65 -4.02
CA TYR A 198 -5.64 11.29 -3.71
C TYR A 198 -4.62 10.31 -4.22
N SER A 199 -4.20 9.35 -3.41
CA SER A 199 -3.37 8.24 -3.87
C SER A 199 -4.21 6.98 -4.03
N HIS A 200 -3.91 6.20 -5.06
CA HIS A 200 -4.48 4.86 -5.23
C HIS A 200 -3.99 3.86 -4.18
N ASN A 201 -2.90 4.19 -3.48
CA ASN A 201 -2.38 3.48 -2.31
C ASN A 201 -2.29 1.96 -2.51
N ALA A 202 -1.56 1.53 -3.52
CA ALA A 202 -1.26 0.12 -3.69
C ALA A 202 -0.12 -0.31 -2.77
N SER A 203 -0.14 -1.56 -2.34
CA SER A 203 0.94 -2.20 -1.60
C SER A 203 1.21 -3.60 -2.13
N ASP A 204 2.43 -4.06 -1.95
CA ASP A 204 2.88 -5.39 -2.33
C ASP A 204 3.19 -6.21 -1.08
N SER A 205 2.68 -7.47 -1.01
CA SER A 205 2.83 -8.33 0.16
C SER A 205 4.23 -8.89 0.31
N GLU A 206 4.97 -9.01 -0.78
CA GLU A 206 6.35 -9.48 -0.85
C GLU A 206 7.36 -8.34 -0.76
N LEU A 207 6.90 -7.09 -0.58
CA LEU A 207 7.70 -5.87 -0.52
C LEU A 207 8.43 -5.58 -1.84
N ASP A 208 7.87 -5.99 -2.96
CA ASP A 208 8.37 -5.60 -4.27
C ASP A 208 8.18 -4.10 -4.49
N SER A 209 9.12 -3.48 -5.18
CA SER A 209 9.04 -2.04 -5.43
C SER A 209 7.94 -1.69 -6.42
N ILE A 210 7.09 -0.73 -6.07
CA ILE A 210 5.91 -0.33 -6.85
C ILE A 210 6.19 0.95 -7.63
N SER A 211 5.65 1.01 -8.86
CA SER A 211 5.65 2.21 -9.69
C SER A 211 4.29 2.44 -10.33
N TYR A 212 3.82 3.69 -10.32
CA TYR A 212 2.55 4.11 -10.89
C TYR A 212 2.74 4.89 -12.19
N GLN A 213 1.84 4.67 -13.13
CA GLN A 213 1.77 5.45 -14.36
C GLN A 213 0.34 5.57 -14.89
N TRP A 214 0.08 6.62 -15.66
CA TRP A 214 -1.16 6.72 -16.42
C TRP A 214 -1.21 5.61 -17.47
N ALA A 215 -2.41 5.09 -17.72
CA ALA A 215 -2.66 4.08 -18.72
C ALA A 215 -3.87 4.45 -19.60
N GLU A 216 -3.96 3.86 -20.77
CA GLU A 216 -5.08 4.04 -21.68
C GLU A 216 -6.24 3.14 -21.26
N PRO A 217 -7.49 3.68 -21.15
CA PRO A 217 -8.69 2.86 -21.07
C PRO A 217 -8.88 2.11 -22.38
N LEU A 218 -9.25 0.83 -22.29
CA LEU A 218 -9.40 -0.02 -23.45
C LEU A 218 -10.87 -0.29 -23.77
N ASP A 219 -11.16 -0.52 -25.05
CA ASP A 219 -12.44 -1.01 -25.54
C ASP A 219 -12.62 -2.51 -25.23
N ASP A 220 -13.77 -3.10 -25.49
CA ASP A 220 -14.00 -4.54 -25.42
C ASP A 220 -13.35 -5.28 -26.62
N PHE A 221 -13.36 -6.61 -26.57
CA PHE A 221 -12.76 -7.42 -27.62
C PHE A 221 -13.74 -7.62 -28.79
N PHE A 222 -13.47 -6.96 -29.89
CA PHE A 222 -14.16 -7.25 -31.18
C PHE A 222 -13.50 -8.36 -31.99
N GLY A 223 -12.68 -9.22 -31.38
CA GLY A 223 -11.96 -10.28 -32.05
C GLY A 223 -11.10 -11.09 -31.09
N ALA A 224 -10.27 -11.95 -31.65
CA ALA A 224 -9.35 -12.70 -30.81
C ALA A 224 -8.28 -11.78 -30.21
N TYR A 225 -8.26 -11.67 -28.89
CA TYR A 225 -7.17 -11.04 -28.16
C TYR A 225 -5.88 -11.86 -28.36
N ASN A 226 -4.79 -11.22 -28.67
CA ASN A 226 -3.51 -11.87 -28.88
C ASN A 226 -2.39 -11.07 -28.20
N PRO A 227 -2.14 -11.30 -26.90
CA PRO A 227 -1.08 -10.61 -26.19
C PRO A 227 0.29 -10.73 -26.88
N PRO A 228 1.14 -9.69 -26.83
CA PRO A 228 0.96 -8.44 -26.08
C PRO A 228 0.14 -7.36 -26.79
N VAL A 229 -0.51 -7.68 -27.90
CA VAL A 229 -1.37 -6.72 -28.61
C VAL A 229 -2.65 -6.53 -27.81
N LEU A 230 -2.86 -5.30 -27.31
CA LEU A 230 -4.04 -4.91 -26.54
C LEU A 230 -5.21 -4.57 -27.46
N PRO A 231 -6.45 -4.61 -26.96
CA PRO A 231 -7.59 -3.97 -27.62
C PRO A 231 -7.31 -2.49 -27.92
N ALA A 232 -8.11 -1.90 -28.78
CA ALA A 232 -7.93 -0.50 -29.13
C ALA A 232 -8.11 0.41 -27.90
N PRO A 233 -7.22 1.39 -27.69
CA PRO A 233 -7.43 2.40 -26.67
C PRO A 233 -8.59 3.31 -27.08
N LEU A 234 -9.35 3.78 -26.09
CA LEU A 234 -10.47 4.66 -26.32
C LEU A 234 -10.01 6.08 -26.66
N PRO A 235 -10.60 6.71 -27.68
CA PRO A 235 -10.22 8.05 -28.06
C PRO A 235 -10.79 9.10 -27.08
N PHE A 236 -9.91 9.98 -26.59
CA PHE A 236 -10.29 11.11 -25.75
C PHE A 236 -10.83 12.28 -26.59
N VAL A 237 -11.75 13.03 -25.98
CA VAL A 237 -12.21 14.31 -26.51
C VAL A 237 -11.19 15.41 -26.17
N ALA A 238 -10.75 16.20 -27.16
CA ALA A 238 -9.84 17.30 -26.85
C ALA A 238 -10.49 18.31 -25.85
N PRO A 239 -9.77 18.82 -24.86
CA PRO A 239 -8.31 18.79 -24.68
C PRO A 239 -7.78 17.58 -23.86
N TYR A 240 -8.64 16.62 -23.50
CA TYR A 240 -8.26 15.50 -22.65
C TYR A 240 -7.40 14.48 -23.38
N THR A 241 -6.55 13.79 -22.59
CA THR A 241 -5.71 12.67 -23.04
C THR A 241 -5.64 11.66 -21.90
N PHE A 242 -5.11 10.46 -22.16
CA PHE A 242 -4.98 9.43 -21.10
C PHE A 242 -4.09 9.87 -19.93
N ASN A 243 -3.07 10.72 -20.17
CA ASN A 243 -2.18 11.26 -19.15
C ASN A 243 -2.59 12.64 -18.62
N SER A 244 -3.69 13.19 -19.11
CA SER A 244 -4.34 14.41 -18.64
C SER A 244 -5.86 14.25 -18.73
N PRO A 245 -6.44 13.27 -18.00
CA PRO A 245 -7.85 12.89 -18.17
C PRO A 245 -8.82 13.83 -17.45
N ILE A 246 -8.36 14.59 -16.47
CA ILE A 246 -9.18 15.45 -15.60
C ILE A 246 -8.85 16.91 -15.88
N PRO A 247 -9.87 17.81 -16.00
CA PRO A 247 -9.60 19.24 -16.15
C PRO A 247 -8.96 19.79 -14.88
N SER A 248 -7.89 20.55 -15.01
CA SER A 248 -7.21 21.19 -13.89
C SER A 248 -6.84 22.62 -14.20
N ILE A 249 -7.09 23.53 -13.26
CA ILE A 249 -6.63 24.92 -13.30
C ILE A 249 -5.26 25.12 -12.65
N SER A 250 -4.70 24.06 -12.03
CA SER A 250 -3.36 24.10 -11.48
C SER A 250 -2.30 24.32 -12.57
N ALA A 251 -1.27 25.08 -12.26
CA ALA A 251 -0.11 25.20 -13.14
C ALA A 251 0.56 23.81 -13.26
N GLY A 252 0.59 23.25 -14.47
CA GLY A 252 1.09 21.88 -14.71
C GLY A 252 -0.01 20.82 -14.87
N GLY A 253 -1.30 21.19 -14.76
CA GLY A 253 -2.42 20.29 -15.00
C GLY A 253 -2.63 19.26 -13.87
N VAL A 254 -3.21 18.11 -14.24
CA VAL A 254 -3.29 16.94 -13.34
C VAL A 254 -1.96 16.23 -13.33
N GLN A 255 -1.52 15.79 -12.13
CA GLN A 255 -0.26 15.09 -11.94
C GLN A 255 -0.49 13.74 -11.26
N LEU A 256 0.35 12.77 -11.60
CA LEU A 256 0.44 11.47 -10.93
C LEU A 256 1.88 11.28 -10.45
N ASP A 257 2.07 11.12 -9.14
CA ASP A 257 3.37 10.78 -8.56
C ASP A 257 3.67 9.30 -8.82
N PRO A 258 4.80 8.97 -9.49
CA PRO A 258 5.11 7.60 -9.88
C PRO A 258 5.52 6.70 -8.70
N ILE A 259 5.78 7.25 -7.52
CA ILE A 259 6.21 6.49 -6.33
C ILE A 259 5.04 6.27 -5.37
N THR A 260 4.28 7.32 -5.09
CA THR A 260 3.18 7.27 -4.12
C THR A 260 1.82 6.98 -4.75
N GLY A 261 1.70 7.08 -6.08
CA GLY A 261 0.43 6.97 -6.77
C GLY A 261 -0.53 8.15 -6.50
N GLU A 262 -0.02 9.24 -5.94
CA GLU A 262 -0.83 10.43 -5.66
C GLU A 262 -1.20 11.14 -6.95
N ILE A 263 -2.51 11.27 -7.19
CA ILE A 263 -3.07 12.12 -8.23
C ILE A 263 -3.42 13.46 -7.58
N SER A 264 -2.93 14.56 -8.15
CA SER A 264 -3.21 15.90 -7.66
C SER A 264 -3.71 16.82 -8.76
N TYR A 265 -4.76 17.60 -8.47
CA TYR A 265 -5.36 18.57 -9.40
C TYR A 265 -6.22 19.60 -8.65
N HIS A 266 -6.66 20.62 -9.38
CA HIS A 266 -7.67 21.58 -8.93
C HIS A 266 -8.65 21.83 -10.08
N SER A 267 -9.89 21.41 -9.94
CA SER A 267 -10.90 21.54 -10.99
C SER A 267 -12.10 22.35 -10.53
N ASN A 268 -12.55 23.26 -11.42
CA ASN A 268 -13.82 23.96 -11.28
C ASN A 268 -14.91 23.39 -12.22
N THR A 269 -14.60 22.31 -12.93
CA THR A 269 -15.48 21.73 -13.94
C THR A 269 -16.11 20.46 -13.40
N ALA A 270 -17.43 20.44 -13.27
CA ALA A 270 -18.19 19.24 -12.93
C ALA A 270 -18.32 18.30 -14.14
N GLY A 271 -18.39 17.01 -13.89
CA GLY A 271 -18.54 15.96 -14.90
C GLY A 271 -17.95 14.63 -14.46
N THR A 272 -18.18 13.58 -15.22
CA THR A 272 -17.61 12.26 -15.03
C THR A 272 -16.44 12.05 -16.00
N PHE A 273 -15.26 11.79 -15.50
CA PHE A 273 -14.04 11.67 -16.27
C PHE A 273 -13.44 10.27 -16.11
N ALA A 274 -13.33 9.51 -17.20
CA ALA A 274 -12.64 8.24 -17.20
C ALA A 274 -11.14 8.45 -16.88
N THR A 275 -10.61 7.67 -15.96
CA THR A 275 -9.20 7.63 -15.60
C THR A 275 -8.73 6.20 -15.52
N THR A 276 -7.52 5.92 -15.99
CA THR A 276 -6.91 4.61 -15.89
C THR A 276 -5.47 4.76 -15.45
N ILE A 277 -5.07 3.98 -14.47
CA ILE A 277 -3.67 3.86 -14.03
C ILE A 277 -3.21 2.42 -14.14
N SER A 278 -1.90 2.23 -14.33
CA SER A 278 -1.24 0.96 -14.09
C SER A 278 -0.32 1.04 -12.88
N VAL A 279 -0.23 -0.07 -12.15
CA VAL A 279 0.70 -0.29 -11.04
C VAL A 279 1.58 -1.47 -11.40
N LYS A 280 2.88 -1.24 -11.44
CA LYS A 280 3.90 -2.24 -11.74
C LYS A 280 4.66 -2.62 -10.48
N ALA A 281 4.86 -3.90 -10.24
CA ALA A 281 5.74 -4.40 -9.18
C ALA A 281 7.02 -4.99 -9.76
N PHE A 282 8.13 -4.71 -9.07
CA PHE A 282 9.46 -5.13 -9.48
C PHE A 282 10.15 -5.90 -8.36
N LYS A 283 10.40 -7.18 -8.62
CA LYS A 283 11.14 -8.08 -7.75
C LYS A 283 12.62 -8.07 -8.14
N CYS A 284 13.50 -7.64 -7.24
CA CYS A 284 14.94 -7.45 -7.55
C CYS A 284 15.17 -6.62 -8.84
N GLY A 285 14.33 -5.62 -9.11
CA GLY A 285 14.41 -4.79 -10.31
C GLY A 285 13.85 -5.39 -11.60
N GLN A 286 13.32 -6.62 -11.56
CA GLN A 286 12.62 -7.27 -12.68
C GLN A 286 11.12 -7.06 -12.55
N LEU A 287 10.45 -6.65 -13.62
CA LEU A 287 9.00 -6.55 -13.66
C LEU A 287 8.37 -7.94 -13.49
N VAL A 288 7.56 -8.13 -12.45
CA VAL A 288 6.88 -9.41 -12.15
C VAL A 288 5.37 -9.32 -12.26
N SER A 289 4.79 -8.15 -12.00
CA SER A 289 3.37 -7.94 -12.15
C SER A 289 3.01 -6.53 -12.63
N GLU A 290 1.90 -6.43 -13.34
CA GLU A 290 1.27 -5.16 -13.71
C GLU A 290 -0.24 -5.31 -13.58
N ILE A 291 -0.84 -4.45 -12.77
CA ILE A 291 -2.30 -4.38 -12.58
C ILE A 291 -2.81 -3.01 -13.04
N PHE A 292 -4.09 -2.96 -13.39
CA PHE A 292 -4.73 -1.74 -13.85
C PHE A 292 -5.98 -1.45 -13.02
N ARG A 293 -6.20 -0.17 -12.73
CA ARG A 293 -7.46 0.33 -12.18
C ARG A 293 -8.05 1.32 -13.19
N ASP A 294 -9.19 0.96 -13.74
CA ASP A 294 -10.01 1.84 -14.60
C ASP A 294 -11.19 2.33 -13.74
N ILE A 295 -11.22 3.61 -13.43
CA ILE A 295 -12.25 4.22 -12.58
C ILE A 295 -12.61 5.62 -13.08
N PRO A 296 -13.86 6.09 -12.90
CA PRO A 296 -14.19 7.49 -13.16
C PRO A 296 -13.84 8.37 -11.96
N ALA A 297 -13.44 9.60 -12.25
CA ALA A 297 -13.52 10.71 -11.31
C ALA A 297 -14.82 11.47 -11.56
N VAL A 298 -15.74 11.45 -10.61
CA VAL A 298 -17.03 12.15 -10.67
C VAL A 298 -16.88 13.47 -9.92
N LEU A 299 -16.73 14.55 -10.64
CA LEU A 299 -16.60 15.90 -10.08
C LEU A 299 -17.98 16.55 -10.02
N ILE A 300 -18.42 16.92 -8.82
CA ILE A 300 -19.72 17.56 -8.61
C ILE A 300 -19.57 18.93 -7.95
N ASN A 301 -20.55 19.79 -8.17
CA ASN A 301 -20.69 21.00 -7.37
C ASN A 301 -21.32 20.61 -6.03
N CYS A 302 -20.51 20.57 -4.98
CA CYS A 302 -21.04 20.33 -3.65
C CYS A 302 -21.90 21.49 -3.17
N GLY A 303 -22.88 21.19 -2.31
CA GLY A 303 -23.86 22.14 -1.85
C GLY A 303 -23.26 23.34 -1.11
N ALA A 304 -24.04 24.39 -0.98
CA ALA A 304 -23.68 25.54 -0.16
C ALA A 304 -24.25 25.40 1.24
N LEU A 305 -23.46 25.84 2.23
CA LEU A 305 -23.91 26.02 3.61
C LEU A 305 -25.10 26.99 3.72
N ALA A 306 -25.81 26.99 4.84
CA ALA A 306 -26.90 27.93 5.09
C ALA A 306 -26.48 29.42 5.00
N SER A 307 -25.20 29.70 5.16
CA SER A 307 -24.58 31.02 4.95
C SER A 307 -24.49 31.42 3.48
N GLY A 308 -24.74 30.50 2.52
CA GLY A 308 -24.53 30.69 1.09
C GLY A 308 -23.07 30.51 0.64
N VAL A 309 -22.17 30.16 1.55
CA VAL A 309 -20.77 29.80 1.26
C VAL A 309 -20.71 28.32 0.89
N GLN A 310 -19.87 27.96 -0.08
CA GLN A 310 -19.65 26.56 -0.45
C GLN A 310 -18.95 25.81 0.69
N ASN A 311 -19.38 24.58 0.99
CA ASN A 311 -18.71 23.69 1.93
C ASN A 311 -17.25 23.45 1.52
N SER A 312 -16.31 23.57 2.47
CA SER A 312 -14.87 23.47 2.22
C SER A 312 -14.25 22.20 2.83
N PRO A 313 -13.20 21.64 2.22
CA PRO A 313 -12.52 20.49 2.80
C PRO A 313 -11.84 20.83 4.14
N PRO A 314 -11.82 19.89 5.11
CA PRO A 314 -11.10 20.05 6.36
C PRO A 314 -9.64 20.42 6.16
N ILE A 315 -9.04 21.08 7.14
CA ILE A 315 -7.61 21.43 7.16
C ILE A 315 -6.87 20.38 7.98
N VAL A 316 -5.89 19.71 7.37
CA VAL A 316 -5.03 18.73 8.05
C VAL A 316 -3.67 19.35 8.34
N THR A 317 -3.18 19.20 9.58
CA THR A 317 -1.86 19.70 10.00
C THR A 317 -0.74 18.80 9.49
N ALA A 318 0.49 19.32 9.51
CA ALA A 318 1.68 18.49 9.32
C ALA A 318 1.81 17.46 10.46
N PRO A 319 2.40 16.27 10.18
CA PRO A 319 2.71 15.30 11.22
C PRO A 319 3.62 15.91 12.30
N LEU A 320 3.23 15.75 13.57
CA LEU A 320 4.00 16.19 14.74
C LEU A 320 4.48 14.96 15.51
N GLY A 321 5.78 14.70 15.51
CA GLY A 321 6.30 13.49 16.14
C GLY A 321 7.82 13.47 16.27
N ASN A 322 8.36 12.28 16.46
CA ASN A 322 9.77 12.06 16.73
C ASN A 322 10.68 12.08 15.47
N GLN A 323 10.09 12.24 14.26
CA GLN A 323 10.82 12.19 13.00
C GLN A 323 11.00 13.58 12.38
N ASN A 324 12.04 13.70 11.54
CA ASN A 324 12.25 14.88 10.69
C ASN A 324 11.42 14.75 9.41
N TRP A 325 10.38 15.55 9.29
CA TRP A 325 9.48 15.52 8.15
C TRP A 325 9.91 16.51 7.06
N THR A 326 10.00 16.03 5.83
CA THR A 326 10.14 16.87 4.64
C THR A 326 8.76 17.07 4.04
N GLN A 327 8.36 18.32 3.86
CA GLN A 327 7.11 18.69 3.21
C GLN A 327 7.37 19.01 1.73
N THR A 328 6.57 18.44 0.84
CA THR A 328 6.53 18.77 -0.57
C THR A 328 5.16 19.30 -0.92
N ILE A 329 5.07 20.40 -1.64
CA ILE A 329 3.80 20.97 -2.12
C ILE A 329 3.60 20.48 -3.56
N GLY A 330 2.52 19.73 -3.78
CA GLY A 330 2.11 19.25 -5.09
C GLY A 330 1.58 20.38 -6.00
N THR A 331 1.28 20.05 -7.25
CA THR A 331 0.73 21.02 -8.23
C THR A 331 -0.65 21.51 -7.85
N SER A 332 -1.41 20.74 -7.08
CA SER A 332 -2.68 21.18 -6.48
C SER A 332 -2.51 22.25 -5.39
N GLY A 333 -1.30 22.45 -4.88
CA GLY A 333 -1.04 23.31 -3.72
C GLY A 333 -1.19 22.61 -2.38
N LEU A 334 -1.46 21.29 -2.37
CA LEU A 334 -1.58 20.49 -1.15
C LEU A 334 -0.23 19.88 -0.75
N PRO A 335 0.03 19.77 0.57
CA PRO A 335 1.27 19.18 1.05
C PRO A 335 1.19 17.65 1.11
N SER A 336 2.30 17.00 0.77
CA SER A 336 2.64 15.63 1.15
C SER A 336 3.86 15.63 2.07
N TYR A 337 4.01 14.59 2.89
CA TYR A 337 5.04 14.52 3.92
C TYR A 337 5.90 13.27 3.73
N ALA A 338 7.20 13.40 3.93
CA ALA A 338 8.12 12.28 3.81
C ALA A 338 9.14 12.27 4.94
N THR A 339 9.51 11.08 5.38
CA THR A 339 10.64 10.85 6.29
C THR A 339 11.41 9.61 5.88
N THR A 340 12.65 9.52 6.34
CA THR A 340 13.54 8.36 6.13
C THR A 340 14.05 7.90 7.48
N ILE A 341 13.97 6.61 7.74
CA ILE A 341 14.36 5.94 8.99
C ILE A 341 15.16 4.68 8.67
N ASN A 342 15.83 4.14 9.68
CA ASN A 342 16.43 2.80 9.59
C ASN A 342 15.47 1.75 10.15
N ALA A 343 15.56 0.52 9.64
CA ALA A 343 14.83 -0.60 10.21
C ALA A 343 15.17 -0.78 11.69
N GLY A 344 14.17 -1.03 12.52
CA GLY A 344 14.29 -1.09 13.97
C GLY A 344 13.96 0.21 14.71
N GLU A 345 13.74 1.33 14.00
CA GLU A 345 13.35 2.60 14.62
C GLU A 345 11.83 2.67 14.83
N LEU A 346 11.44 3.33 15.93
CA LEU A 346 10.04 3.64 16.22
C LEU A 346 9.65 4.97 15.56
N VAL A 347 8.60 4.95 14.77
CA VAL A 347 7.97 6.14 14.20
C VAL A 347 6.69 6.45 14.96
N THR A 348 6.59 7.66 15.50
CA THR A 348 5.36 8.16 16.11
C THR A 348 5.07 9.57 15.64
N PHE A 349 3.82 9.85 15.35
CA PHE A 349 3.37 11.22 15.08
C PHE A 349 1.88 11.38 15.34
N ASP A 350 1.51 12.61 15.65
CA ASP A 350 0.12 13.04 15.76
C ASP A 350 -0.27 13.81 14.50
N ILE A 351 -1.50 13.61 14.04
CA ILE A 351 -2.15 14.42 13.01
C ILE A 351 -3.44 14.98 13.60
N VAL A 352 -3.64 16.26 13.36
CA VAL A 352 -4.84 16.99 13.75
C VAL A 352 -5.53 17.51 12.50
N ALA A 353 -6.85 17.41 12.46
CA ALA A 353 -7.64 18.05 11.43
C ALA A 353 -8.76 18.84 12.05
N ASN A 354 -9.07 19.99 11.42
CA ASN A 354 -10.16 20.84 11.85
C ASN A 354 -10.97 21.35 10.67
N ASP A 355 -12.24 21.64 10.94
CA ASP A 355 -13.16 22.31 10.05
C ASP A 355 -13.83 23.49 10.77
N ALA A 356 -13.93 24.61 10.06
CA ALA A 356 -14.58 25.81 10.56
C ALA A 356 -16.01 25.98 10.01
N ASP A 357 -16.42 25.10 9.08
CA ASP A 357 -17.73 25.16 8.46
C ASP A 357 -18.83 24.74 9.44
N LEU A 358 -19.95 25.46 9.38
CA LEU A 358 -21.06 25.28 10.31
C LEU A 358 -22.38 25.11 9.56
N TYR A 359 -23.20 24.20 10.02
CA TYR A 359 -24.60 24.10 9.61
C TYR A 359 -25.44 25.27 10.12
N ALA A 360 -26.69 25.34 9.71
CA ALA A 360 -27.65 26.32 10.21
C ALA A 360 -27.75 26.27 11.74
N GLY A 361 -27.79 27.44 12.36
CA GLY A 361 -27.84 27.54 13.83
C GLY A 361 -26.48 27.44 14.53
N GLY A 362 -25.37 27.39 13.77
CA GLY A 362 -24.01 27.30 14.32
C GLY A 362 -23.60 25.91 14.77
N ILE A 363 -24.25 24.87 14.25
CA ILE A 363 -23.93 23.48 14.55
C ILE A 363 -22.66 23.09 13.79
N PRO A 364 -21.60 22.58 14.44
CA PRO A 364 -20.40 22.12 13.75
C PRO A 364 -20.67 20.86 12.94
N GLN A 365 -19.90 20.68 11.86
CA GLN A 365 -19.87 19.43 11.11
C GLN A 365 -19.07 18.37 11.88
N ASP A 366 -19.47 17.10 11.76
CA ASP A 366 -18.69 15.98 12.28
C ASP A 366 -17.59 15.61 11.28
N LEU A 367 -16.36 15.54 11.78
CA LEU A 367 -15.21 15.06 11.02
C LEU A 367 -14.97 13.60 11.32
N THR A 368 -14.70 12.82 10.27
CA THR A 368 -14.22 11.44 10.41
C THR A 368 -12.82 11.32 9.82
N MET A 369 -11.86 10.87 10.66
CA MET A 369 -10.46 10.64 10.28
C MET A 369 -10.14 9.16 10.30
N THR A 370 -9.52 8.67 9.24
CA THR A 370 -9.04 7.28 9.07
C THR A 370 -7.64 7.27 8.46
N ILE A 371 -6.93 6.15 8.60
CA ILE A 371 -5.68 5.90 7.89
C ILE A 371 -5.76 4.63 7.08
N SER A 372 -5.09 4.60 5.93
CA SER A 372 -4.90 3.41 5.13
C SER A 372 -3.46 3.26 4.67
N GLY A 373 -3.08 2.04 4.28
CA GLY A 373 -1.75 1.67 3.81
C GLY A 373 -1.49 0.18 4.04
N GLY A 374 -0.69 -0.44 3.19
CA GLY A 374 -0.42 -1.88 3.27
C GLY A 374 0.25 -2.34 4.58
N GLN A 375 0.81 -1.38 5.35
CA GLN A 375 1.45 -1.65 6.63
C GLN A 375 0.57 -1.31 7.84
N VAL A 376 -0.66 -0.80 7.64
CA VAL A 376 -1.62 -0.57 8.72
C VAL A 376 -2.24 -1.90 9.17
N THR A 377 -2.48 -2.05 10.48
CA THR A 377 -3.07 -3.27 11.07
C THR A 377 -4.49 -3.56 10.54
N PRO A 378 -4.76 -4.78 10.05
CA PRO A 378 -3.84 -5.92 9.88
C PRO A 378 -2.93 -5.75 8.66
N CYS A 379 -1.67 -6.20 8.74
CA CYS A 379 -0.72 -6.12 7.64
C CYS A 379 -0.05 -7.48 7.36
N ASN A 380 0.55 -7.63 6.17
CA ASN A 380 1.22 -8.88 5.79
C ASN A 380 2.63 -9.01 6.38
N ASN A 381 3.30 -7.89 6.67
CA ASN A 381 4.68 -7.86 7.15
C ASN A 381 4.76 -7.24 8.55
N PRO A 382 4.40 -7.98 9.64
CA PRO A 382 4.49 -7.45 11.01
C PRO A 382 5.92 -7.07 11.38
N PRO A 383 6.10 -6.11 12.31
CA PRO A 383 5.07 -5.42 13.08
C PRO A 383 4.32 -4.36 12.27
N CYS A 384 3.00 -4.35 12.44
CA CYS A 384 2.11 -3.43 11.74
C CYS A 384 2.04 -2.06 12.41
N ALA A 385 1.78 -1.03 11.62
CA ALA A 385 1.46 0.31 12.12
C ALA A 385 0.06 0.35 12.74
N THR A 386 -0.10 1.18 13.75
CA THR A 386 -1.38 1.49 14.38
C THR A 386 -1.70 2.97 14.25
N PHE A 387 -2.98 3.29 14.17
CA PHE A 387 -3.47 4.66 14.18
C PHE A 387 -4.76 4.73 14.98
N THR A 388 -4.75 5.49 16.07
CA THR A 388 -5.89 5.55 17.01
C THR A 388 -6.02 6.93 17.63
N ASP A 389 -7.22 7.23 18.14
CA ASP A 389 -7.42 8.31 19.09
C ASP A 389 -6.92 7.91 20.51
N VAL A 390 -7.08 8.81 21.46
CA VAL A 390 -6.74 8.58 22.87
C VAL A 390 -7.55 7.46 23.54
N ASN A 391 -8.67 7.05 22.94
CA ASN A 391 -9.55 5.98 23.42
C ASN A 391 -9.29 4.65 22.72
N GLY A 392 -8.40 4.61 21.73
CA GLY A 392 -8.07 3.42 20.95
C GLY A 392 -8.97 3.17 19.73
N ASN A 393 -9.79 4.16 19.32
CA ASN A 393 -10.62 4.05 18.12
C ASN A 393 -9.77 4.25 16.85
N THR A 394 -9.95 3.40 15.85
CA THR A 394 -9.26 3.46 14.55
C THR A 394 -10.01 4.32 13.52
N THR A 395 -11.31 4.48 13.68
CA THR A 395 -12.14 5.47 12.98
C THR A 395 -12.47 6.55 13.99
N ILE A 396 -11.95 7.76 13.77
CA ILE A 396 -11.97 8.84 14.75
C ILE A 396 -13.00 9.86 14.30
N THR A 397 -14.09 10.02 15.03
CA THR A 397 -15.16 10.97 14.70
C THR A 397 -15.41 11.94 15.84
N ALA A 398 -15.43 13.23 15.52
CA ALA A 398 -15.78 14.29 16.47
C ALA A 398 -16.17 15.59 15.73
N PRO A 399 -16.96 16.48 16.37
CA PRO A 399 -17.34 17.75 15.79
C PRO A 399 -16.15 18.71 15.67
N SER A 400 -16.00 19.33 14.52
CA SER A 400 -15.02 20.39 14.16
C SER A 400 -13.54 20.04 14.28
N LEU A 401 -13.13 19.10 15.15
CA LEU A 401 -11.72 18.82 15.44
C LEU A 401 -11.52 17.33 15.73
N VAL A 402 -10.61 16.70 15.01
CA VAL A 402 -10.20 15.29 15.23
C VAL A 402 -8.68 15.20 15.33
N SER A 403 -8.20 14.25 16.14
CA SER A 403 -6.78 13.99 16.29
C SER A 403 -6.52 12.49 16.35
N GLY A 404 -5.57 12.02 15.58
CA GLY A 404 -5.11 10.63 15.56
C GLY A 404 -3.62 10.51 15.79
N MET A 405 -3.21 9.49 16.52
CA MET A 405 -1.82 9.14 16.81
C MET A 405 -1.41 7.91 16.00
N PHE A 406 -0.36 8.08 15.21
CA PHE A 406 0.31 6.99 14.50
C PHE A 406 1.46 6.44 15.33
N SER A 407 1.60 5.11 15.35
CA SER A 407 2.73 4.44 15.96
C SER A 407 3.12 3.21 15.15
N TRP A 408 4.40 3.12 14.78
CA TRP A 408 4.95 2.00 14.03
C TRP A 408 6.37 1.68 14.50
N GLN A 409 6.53 0.55 15.19
CA GLN A 409 7.83 -0.03 15.48
C GLN A 409 8.27 -0.80 14.24
N THR A 410 9.23 -0.28 13.50
CA THR A 410 9.77 -1.00 12.33
C THR A 410 10.71 -2.13 12.75
N ASP A 411 10.90 -3.12 11.88
CA ASP A 411 11.77 -4.27 12.07
C ASP A 411 12.40 -4.67 10.73
N CYS A 412 13.19 -5.73 10.72
CA CYS A 412 13.81 -6.31 9.54
C CYS A 412 12.78 -6.80 8.50
N ALA A 413 11.61 -7.21 8.95
CA ALA A 413 10.53 -7.65 8.06
C ALA A 413 10.18 -6.60 6.99
N GLN A 414 10.40 -5.30 7.27
CA GLN A 414 10.11 -4.22 6.35
C GLN A 414 11.19 -3.97 5.29
N ILE A 415 12.36 -4.62 5.41
CA ILE A 415 13.47 -4.47 4.46
C ILE A 415 13.89 -5.79 3.83
N LEU A 416 13.43 -6.93 4.35
CA LEU A 416 13.69 -8.24 3.80
C LEU A 416 12.76 -8.47 2.60
N SER A 417 13.32 -8.75 1.44
CA SER A 417 12.54 -9.21 0.31
C SER A 417 12.30 -10.72 0.43
N ALA A 418 11.03 -11.15 0.33
CA ALA A 418 10.67 -12.57 0.31
C ALA A 418 11.32 -13.34 -0.86
N SER A 419 11.70 -12.64 -1.92
CA SER A 419 12.35 -13.21 -3.11
C SER A 419 13.86 -13.40 -2.99
N GLY A 420 14.47 -13.06 -1.84
CA GLY A 420 15.91 -13.21 -1.66
C GLY A 420 16.77 -12.11 -2.30
N CYS A 421 16.20 -10.95 -2.62
CA CYS A 421 16.96 -9.77 -3.10
C CYS A 421 17.90 -9.17 -2.03
N GLY A 422 17.94 -9.76 -0.83
CA GLY A 422 18.67 -9.25 0.31
C GLY A 422 17.91 -8.13 1.04
N ASN A 423 18.64 -7.36 1.86
CA ASN A 423 18.07 -6.21 2.54
C ASN A 423 17.91 -5.05 1.55
N THR A 424 16.67 -4.64 1.30
CA THR A 424 16.33 -3.58 0.36
C THR A 424 15.79 -2.36 1.08
N THR A 425 15.94 -1.20 0.46
CA THR A 425 15.22 0.01 0.88
C THR A 425 13.78 -0.10 0.40
N ASN A 426 12.83 0.02 1.32
CA ASN A 426 11.41 -0.03 0.98
C ASN A 426 10.69 1.27 1.31
N ILE A 427 9.68 1.59 0.53
CA ILE A 427 8.86 2.78 0.66
C ILE A 427 7.44 2.36 1.04
N PHE A 428 6.96 2.92 2.13
CA PHE A 428 5.60 2.71 2.63
C PHE A 428 4.81 4.01 2.52
N THR A 429 3.66 3.94 1.90
CA THR A 429 2.75 5.07 1.74
C THR A 429 1.55 4.87 2.64
N PHE A 430 1.24 5.89 3.44
CA PHE A 430 0.06 5.97 4.29
C PHE A 430 -0.78 7.16 3.87
N LEU A 431 -2.10 6.97 3.84
CA LEU A 431 -3.06 8.04 3.57
C LEU A 431 -3.87 8.32 4.82
N VAL A 432 -3.75 9.51 5.36
CA VAL A 432 -4.67 10.01 6.37
C VAL A 432 -5.79 10.74 5.65
N LYS A 433 -6.99 10.16 5.69
CA LYS A 433 -8.20 10.70 5.08
C LYS A 433 -9.08 11.33 6.15
N VAL A 434 -9.48 12.55 5.91
CA VAL A 434 -10.44 13.28 6.74
C VAL A 434 -11.60 13.73 5.86
N VAL A 435 -12.79 13.40 6.28
CA VAL A 435 -14.04 13.78 5.62
C VAL A 435 -14.94 14.50 6.61
N ASP A 436 -15.67 15.51 6.13
CA ASP A 436 -16.81 16.06 6.87
C ASP A 436 -18.07 15.21 6.63
N ASP A 437 -19.18 15.58 7.24
CA ASP A 437 -20.47 14.90 7.08
C ASP A 437 -21.47 15.69 6.23
N PHE A 438 -21.00 16.61 5.39
CA PHE A 438 -21.88 17.44 4.54
C PHE A 438 -22.47 16.65 3.37
N CYS A 439 -23.78 16.78 3.10
CA CYS A 439 -24.45 16.19 1.95
C CYS A 439 -24.50 17.15 0.74
N PRO A 440 -24.64 16.64 -0.52
CA PRO A 440 -24.76 15.24 -0.91
C PRO A 440 -23.42 14.49 -0.98
N ALA A 441 -22.30 15.19 -0.88
CA ALA A 441 -20.97 14.62 -0.87
C ALA A 441 -20.11 15.35 0.15
N ASN A 442 -19.36 14.56 0.89
CA ASN A 442 -18.37 15.03 1.86
C ASN A 442 -17.29 15.85 1.18
N ALA A 443 -16.84 16.92 1.81
CA ALA A 443 -15.58 17.50 1.40
C ALA A 443 -14.44 16.69 2.03
N ILE A 444 -13.46 16.32 1.22
CA ILE A 444 -12.42 15.35 1.55
C ILE A 444 -11.06 16.03 1.58
N ARG A 445 -10.28 15.75 2.60
CA ARG A 445 -8.86 16.06 2.67
C ARG A 445 -8.06 14.79 2.89
N ILE A 446 -7.02 14.59 2.07
CA ILE A 446 -6.09 13.48 2.19
C ILE A 446 -4.70 14.05 2.39
N ALA A 447 -3.97 13.52 3.39
CA ALA A 447 -2.57 13.78 3.60
C ALA A 447 -1.77 12.51 3.26
N THR A 448 -0.92 12.59 2.25
CA THR A 448 -0.02 11.49 1.86
C THR A 448 1.24 11.54 2.69
N ILE A 449 1.55 10.43 3.37
CA ILE A 449 2.71 10.26 4.24
C ILE A 449 3.57 9.14 3.67
N LYS A 450 4.79 9.47 3.28
CA LYS A 450 5.78 8.54 2.75
C LYS A 450 6.85 8.26 3.80
N ILE A 451 7.03 6.99 4.19
CA ILE A 451 8.10 6.55 5.09
C ILE A 451 9.03 5.63 4.30
N THR A 452 10.28 6.06 4.15
CA THR A 452 11.34 5.23 3.55
C THR A 452 12.09 4.52 4.65
N VAL A 453 12.08 3.17 4.64
CA VAL A 453 12.82 2.35 5.59
C VAL A 453 14.09 1.86 4.92
N LEU A 454 15.23 2.24 5.48
CA LEU A 454 16.56 1.84 5.04
C LEU A 454 17.01 0.60 5.83
N PRO A 455 17.88 -0.25 5.25
CA PRO A 455 18.63 -1.21 6.04
C PRO A 455 19.37 -0.51 7.18
N ALA A 456 19.41 -1.14 8.35
CA ALA A 456 20.14 -0.60 9.49
C ALA A 456 21.62 -0.38 9.12
N THR A 457 22.19 0.71 9.59
CA THR A 457 23.61 1.01 9.36
C THR A 457 24.50 -0.02 10.04
N THR A 458 25.64 -0.33 9.42
CA THR A 458 26.66 -1.18 10.04
C THR A 458 27.07 -0.58 11.39
N GLN A 459 26.93 -1.36 12.45
CA GLN A 459 27.31 -0.90 13.78
C GLN A 459 28.84 -0.88 13.91
N PRO A 460 29.41 0.04 14.70
CA PRO A 460 30.84 0.01 15.00
C PRO A 460 31.19 -1.25 15.82
N ALA A 461 32.47 -1.63 15.83
CA ALA A 461 32.95 -2.72 16.63
C ALA A 461 32.63 -2.49 18.12
N PRO A 462 32.13 -3.50 18.87
CA PRO A 462 31.86 -3.33 20.30
C PRO A 462 33.10 -2.93 21.06
N LEU A 463 32.95 -2.10 22.10
CA LEU A 463 34.02 -1.78 23.03
C LEU A 463 34.05 -2.84 24.12
N PHE A 464 34.88 -3.86 23.93
CA PHE A 464 35.05 -4.98 24.83
C PHE A 464 35.98 -4.54 25.99
N GLN A 465 35.45 -4.53 27.21
CA GLN A 465 36.19 -3.98 28.36
C GLN A 465 37.06 -4.99 29.06
N CYS A 466 36.46 -6.10 29.51
CA CYS A 466 37.26 -7.12 30.21
C CYS A 466 36.64 -8.52 30.16
N VAL A 467 37.52 -9.50 30.43
CA VAL A 467 37.18 -10.89 30.70
C VAL A 467 37.78 -11.29 32.03
N THR A 468 36.95 -11.83 32.91
CA THR A 468 37.41 -12.39 34.19
C THR A 468 37.00 -13.85 34.29
N GLU A 469 37.89 -14.71 34.79
CA GLU A 469 37.63 -16.13 35.03
C GLU A 469 37.51 -16.39 36.53
N ASN A 470 36.50 -17.11 36.95
CA ASN A 470 36.37 -17.54 38.35
C ASN A 470 37.10 -18.88 38.62
N SER A 471 37.18 -19.27 39.87
CA SER A 471 37.86 -20.50 40.29
C SER A 471 37.22 -21.81 39.79
N VAL A 472 36.05 -21.73 39.17
CA VAL A 472 35.29 -22.87 38.60
C VAL A 472 35.48 -22.94 37.08
N GLY A 473 36.14 -21.93 36.48
CA GLY A 473 36.35 -21.83 35.03
C GLY A 473 35.19 -21.15 34.27
N ASP A 474 34.23 -20.52 34.98
CA ASP A 474 33.23 -19.67 34.33
C ASP A 474 33.85 -18.33 34.01
N VAL A 475 33.52 -17.81 32.82
CA VAL A 475 34.06 -16.56 32.33
C VAL A 475 32.98 -15.48 32.39
N SER A 476 33.30 -14.35 33.03
CA SER A 476 32.46 -13.14 32.99
C SER A 476 33.05 -12.15 32.01
N VAL A 477 32.19 -11.63 31.13
CA VAL A 477 32.54 -10.72 30.05
C VAL A 477 31.79 -9.41 30.23
N THR A 478 32.49 -8.27 30.10
CA THR A 478 31.93 -6.92 30.28
C THR A 478 32.27 -6.05 29.07
N TRP A 479 31.31 -5.23 28.62
CA TRP A 479 31.47 -4.32 27.49
C TRP A 479 30.62 -3.07 27.65
N ASN A 480 30.82 -2.06 26.78
CA ASN A 480 30.01 -0.86 26.72
C ASN A 480 29.01 -0.96 25.56
N HIS A 481 27.78 -0.49 25.81
CA HIS A 481 26.74 -0.36 24.79
C HIS A 481 26.97 0.84 23.89
N TYR A 482 26.52 0.71 22.62
CA TYR A 482 26.35 1.85 21.74
C TYR A 482 24.94 2.44 21.91
N LEU A 483 24.84 3.76 21.97
CA LEU A 483 23.57 4.48 22.12
C LEU A 483 22.60 4.26 20.94
N THR A 484 23.11 3.83 19.79
CA THR A 484 22.32 3.55 18.57
C THR A 484 21.82 2.11 18.50
N ALA A 485 22.19 1.25 19.44
CA ALA A 485 21.70 -0.13 19.51
C ALA A 485 20.20 -0.13 19.90
N ASN A 486 19.44 -1.07 19.36
CA ASN A 486 18.01 -1.21 19.60
C ASN A 486 17.67 -2.63 20.09
N SER A 487 16.41 -2.91 20.36
CA SER A 487 15.93 -4.20 20.87
C SER A 487 16.19 -5.40 19.93
N SER A 488 16.46 -5.13 18.64
CA SER A 488 16.81 -6.14 17.64
C SER A 488 18.32 -6.36 17.52
N THR A 489 19.10 -5.81 18.44
CA THR A 489 20.57 -5.90 18.48
C THR A 489 21.01 -6.95 19.48
N PHE A 490 22.01 -7.73 19.12
CA PHE A 490 22.61 -8.71 20.02
C PHE A 490 24.14 -8.78 19.85
N TYR A 491 24.81 -9.20 20.92
CA TYR A 491 26.26 -9.37 20.97
C TYR A 491 26.60 -10.85 20.86
N ASN A 492 27.52 -11.21 19.96
CA ASN A 492 28.12 -12.54 19.89
C ASN A 492 29.50 -12.51 20.47
N ILE A 493 29.79 -13.41 21.41
CA ILE A 493 31.06 -13.54 22.10
C ILE A 493 31.73 -14.81 21.59
N TYR A 494 32.94 -14.67 21.10
CA TYR A 494 33.75 -15.76 20.54
C TYR A 494 34.99 -16.00 21.38
N GLY A 495 35.45 -17.26 21.41
CA GLY A 495 36.67 -17.66 22.12
C GLY A 495 37.52 -18.65 21.32
N SER A 496 38.84 -18.58 21.54
CA SER A 496 39.84 -19.47 20.96
C SER A 496 40.99 -19.73 21.92
N ASP A 497 41.68 -20.85 21.73
CA ASP A 497 42.97 -21.18 22.40
C ASP A 497 44.15 -20.54 21.65
N ASN A 498 43.95 -19.98 20.49
CA ASN A 498 44.98 -19.35 19.66
C ASN A 498 44.49 -17.96 19.19
N ILE A 499 45.38 -16.95 19.29
CA ILE A 499 45.09 -15.57 18.89
C ILE A 499 44.70 -15.45 17.40
N SER A 500 45.18 -16.38 16.57
CA SER A 500 44.86 -16.44 15.14
C SER A 500 43.62 -17.31 14.84
N GLY A 501 42.96 -17.85 15.88
CA GLY A 501 41.80 -18.73 15.76
C GLY A 501 42.14 -20.18 15.39
N PRO A 502 41.15 -21.01 15.09
CA PRO A 502 39.73 -20.64 14.87
C PRO A 502 39.01 -20.22 16.17
N PHE A 503 38.11 -19.24 16.04
CA PHE A 503 37.27 -18.82 17.14
C PHE A 503 35.90 -19.48 17.06
N ASN A 504 35.39 -19.94 18.21
CA ASN A 504 34.06 -20.53 18.33
C ASN A 504 33.11 -19.56 19.03
N LEU A 505 31.86 -19.55 18.60
CA LEU A 505 30.80 -18.79 19.27
C LEU A 505 30.52 -19.41 20.62
N LEU A 506 30.68 -18.65 21.70
CA LEU A 506 30.49 -19.09 23.09
C LEU A 506 29.13 -18.66 23.63
N SER A 507 28.70 -17.45 23.32
CA SER A 507 27.43 -16.90 23.83
C SER A 507 26.89 -15.83 22.92
N THR A 508 25.55 -15.70 22.93
CA THR A 508 24.80 -14.58 22.29
C THR A 508 24.01 -13.88 23.38
N VAL A 509 24.09 -12.55 23.44
CA VAL A 509 23.49 -11.73 24.50
C VAL A 509 22.69 -10.61 23.87
N ASN A 510 21.40 -10.50 24.22
CA ASN A 510 20.54 -9.46 23.70
C ASN A 510 20.83 -8.09 24.36
N TYR A 511 20.75 -7.03 23.58
CA TYR A 511 20.72 -5.66 24.10
C TYR A 511 19.50 -5.48 25.06
N PRO A 512 19.56 -4.77 26.18
CA PRO A 512 20.67 -3.90 26.63
C PRO A 512 21.60 -4.52 27.71
N VAL A 513 21.90 -5.79 27.67
CA VAL A 513 22.78 -6.43 28.66
C VAL A 513 24.24 -6.09 28.37
N ASP A 514 25.00 -5.63 29.35
CA ASP A 514 26.40 -5.20 29.28
C ASP A 514 27.39 -6.11 29.99
N VAL A 515 26.88 -7.17 30.63
CA VAL A 515 27.68 -8.20 31.27
C VAL A 515 27.00 -9.55 31.12
N THR A 516 27.79 -10.59 30.87
CA THR A 516 27.29 -11.97 30.87
C THR A 516 28.33 -12.91 31.48
N SER A 517 27.83 -14.00 32.04
CA SER A 517 28.67 -15.11 32.49
C SER A 517 28.47 -16.32 31.58
N ILE A 518 29.56 -16.88 31.12
CA ILE A 518 29.57 -18.08 30.29
C ILE A 518 30.04 -19.23 31.16
N ALA A 519 29.19 -20.25 31.33
CA ALA A 519 29.55 -21.42 32.16
C ALA A 519 30.76 -22.16 31.58
N GLY A 520 31.70 -22.54 32.42
CA GLY A 520 32.93 -23.21 32.01
C GLY A 520 32.71 -24.47 31.18
N ALA A 521 31.58 -25.17 31.37
CA ALA A 521 31.19 -26.33 30.55
C ALA A 521 30.94 -25.99 29.09
N ASN A 522 30.65 -24.72 28.75
CA ASN A 522 30.42 -24.22 27.40
C ASN A 522 31.67 -23.57 26.80
N ILE A 523 32.76 -23.51 27.51
CA ILE A 523 34.03 -22.94 27.07
C ILE A 523 34.96 -24.07 26.69
N PRO A 524 35.46 -24.16 25.44
CA PRO A 524 36.47 -25.15 25.06
C PRO A 524 37.72 -25.07 25.94
N LEU A 525 38.27 -26.22 26.27
CA LEU A 525 39.50 -26.29 27.07
C LEU A 525 40.63 -25.50 26.38
N GLY A 526 41.31 -24.64 27.16
CA GLY A 526 42.43 -23.85 26.68
C GLY A 526 42.02 -22.51 26.04
N THR A 527 40.73 -22.13 26.03
CA THR A 527 40.29 -20.82 25.53
C THR A 527 40.97 -19.71 26.31
N GLN A 528 41.73 -18.85 25.63
CA GLN A 528 42.49 -17.74 26.24
C GLN A 528 42.23 -16.41 25.56
N PHE A 529 41.65 -16.42 24.35
CA PHE A 529 41.47 -15.25 23.54
C PHE A 529 39.97 -15.07 23.25
N TYR A 530 39.46 -13.86 23.49
CA TYR A 530 38.06 -13.54 23.34
C TYR A 530 37.92 -12.29 22.50
N TYR A 531 36.96 -12.28 21.58
CA TYR A 531 36.47 -11.07 20.93
C TYR A 531 34.95 -11.13 20.85
N MET A 532 34.33 -10.00 20.49
CA MET A 532 32.90 -9.93 20.28
C MET A 532 32.55 -9.16 19.00
N THR A 533 31.38 -9.46 18.46
CA THR A 533 30.74 -8.70 17.39
C THR A 533 29.39 -8.19 17.86
N LEU A 534 28.93 -7.12 17.26
CA LEU A 534 27.58 -6.61 17.41
C LEU A 534 26.81 -6.96 16.15
N GLU A 535 25.71 -7.63 16.31
CA GLU A 535 24.81 -7.95 15.20
C GLU A 535 23.46 -7.27 15.43
N SER A 536 22.90 -6.72 14.36
CA SER A 536 21.50 -6.31 14.30
C SER A 536 20.80 -7.27 13.35
N LEU A 537 19.57 -7.65 13.67
CA LEU A 537 18.75 -8.48 12.78
C LEU A 537 18.65 -7.92 11.36
N CYS A 538 18.83 -6.60 11.21
CA CYS A 538 18.65 -5.88 9.96
C CYS A 538 19.94 -5.32 9.36
N ALA A 539 21.08 -5.52 9.99
CA ALA A 539 22.37 -5.02 9.53
C ALA A 539 23.37 -6.16 9.33
N SER A 540 24.43 -5.87 8.59
CA SER A 540 25.61 -6.70 8.56
C SER A 540 26.26 -6.73 9.96
N THR A 541 26.87 -7.86 10.31
CA THR A 541 27.73 -7.98 11.50
C THR A 541 28.74 -6.82 11.54
N SER A 542 28.92 -6.22 12.71
CA SER A 542 29.98 -5.23 12.93
C SER A 542 31.37 -5.84 12.68
N ALA A 543 32.37 -5.00 12.56
CA ALA A 543 33.74 -5.44 12.76
C ALA A 543 33.88 -6.11 14.15
N SER A 544 34.82 -7.04 14.30
CA SER A 544 35.13 -7.62 15.60
C SER A 544 35.73 -6.55 16.53
N SER A 545 35.46 -6.67 17.82
CA SER A 545 36.22 -5.94 18.85
C SER A 545 37.70 -6.31 18.82
N ASP A 546 38.50 -5.60 19.57
CA ASP A 546 39.84 -6.07 19.93
C ASP A 546 39.73 -7.44 20.60
N THR A 547 40.76 -8.26 20.37
CA THR A 547 40.88 -9.56 21.03
C THR A 547 41.56 -9.35 22.38
N ILE A 548 40.89 -9.78 23.45
CA ILE A 548 41.40 -9.67 24.81
C ILE A 548 41.61 -11.05 25.45
N THR A 549 42.45 -11.09 26.47
CA THR A 549 42.73 -12.29 27.29
C THR A 549 42.30 -12.03 28.71
N PRO A 550 41.87 -13.08 29.46
CA PRO A 550 41.62 -12.95 30.89
C PRO A 550 42.89 -12.47 31.59
N ILE A 551 42.75 -11.51 32.49
CA ILE A 551 43.83 -11.13 33.40
C ILE A 551 43.76 -12.09 34.58
N GLN A 552 44.67 -13.07 34.66
CA GLN A 552 44.88 -13.84 35.86
C GLN A 552 45.71 -13.01 36.85
N LEU A 553 45.04 -12.39 37.80
CA LEU A 553 45.67 -11.77 38.93
C LEU A 553 45.66 -12.77 40.10
N ASP A 554 46.81 -13.31 40.38
CA ASP A 554 47.04 -14.17 41.56
C ASP A 554 47.07 -13.28 42.82
N ILE A 555 45.97 -12.63 43.15
CA ILE A 555 45.82 -11.73 44.29
C ILE A 555 44.86 -12.36 45.30
N SER A 556 45.31 -12.50 46.52
CA SER A 556 44.52 -12.93 47.68
C SER A 556 43.49 -11.91 48.19
N SER A 557 42.94 -11.02 47.36
CA SER A 557 41.91 -10.04 47.71
C SER A 557 40.66 -10.16 46.86
N THR A 558 39.52 -10.01 47.47
CA THR A 558 38.17 -10.35 46.98
C THR A 558 37.53 -9.34 46.03
N ASN A 559 38.25 -8.34 45.51
CA ASN A 559 37.69 -7.34 44.57
C ASN A 559 38.68 -7.04 43.43
N VAL A 560 38.46 -7.66 42.29
CA VAL A 560 39.05 -7.25 41.00
C VAL A 560 38.00 -6.44 40.24
N ASN A 561 38.18 -5.14 40.17
CA ASN A 561 37.40 -4.30 39.27
C ASN A 561 38.13 -4.22 37.93
N CYS A 562 37.41 -4.39 36.83
CA CYS A 562 37.92 -4.05 35.52
C CYS A 562 38.28 -2.54 35.49
N TRP A 563 39.28 -2.18 34.72
CA TRP A 563 39.70 -0.79 34.57
C TRP A 563 38.55 0.11 34.20
N ASP A 564 38.39 1.18 34.94
CA ASP A 564 37.54 2.30 34.59
C ASP A 564 38.43 3.33 33.87
N ASP A 565 38.09 3.67 32.61
CA ASP A 565 38.80 4.63 31.76
C ASP A 565 38.62 6.10 32.25
N SER A 566 38.40 6.32 33.53
CA SER A 566 38.17 7.65 34.09
C SER A 566 39.44 8.33 34.65
N ASP A 567 40.67 7.83 34.34
CA ASP A 567 41.94 8.52 34.66
C ASP A 567 42.69 8.98 33.40
#